data_733bb2977548a7c2c7dd95e85d9e2724
#
_entry.id   733bb2977548a7c2c7dd95e85d9e2724
#
_cell.length_a   1.000
_cell.length_b   1.000
_cell.length_c   1.000
_cell.angle_alpha   90.00
_cell.angle_beta   90.00
_cell.angle_gamma   90.00
#
_symmetry.space_group_name_H-M   'P 1'
#
loop_
_entity.id
_entity.type
_entity.pdbx_description
1 polymer ?
#
loop_
_entity_poly.entity_id
_entity_poly.type
_entity_poly.pdbx_seq_one_letter_code
_entity_poly.pdbx_strand_id
1 'polypeptide(L)'
;MLISNVDDHLRNHGFLLLGKAGWSLSPAYDLNPVPTDLKARVLTTNIDLDEGTCSLDLLEAASGFFGLTLAQARAIIKEVATVTTTWRDTAKAVGARSAEINRMASAFEHDDLKRALAL
;
A
#
# COMPACT_ATOMS: atom_id res chain seq x y z
N MET A 1 -0.28 0.90 2.55
CA MET A 1 0.11 0.14 3.75
C MET A 1 1.37 -0.72 3.50
N LEU A 2 1.41 -1.68 2.56
CA LEU A 2 2.54 -2.61 2.38
C LEU A 2 3.87 -1.97 1.96
N ILE A 3 3.86 -0.79 1.37
CA ILE A 3 5.05 0.01 1.03
C ILE A 3 5.27 1.17 2.01
N SER A 4 4.55 1.20 3.14
CA SER A 4 4.63 2.29 4.12
C SER A 4 4.43 3.69 3.51
N ASN A 5 3.51 3.83 2.55
CA ASN A 5 3.08 5.14 2.05
C ASN A 5 2.18 5.79 3.10
N VAL A 6 2.77 6.43 4.10
CA VAL A 6 2.08 7.00 5.26
C VAL A 6 1.53 8.41 5.02
N ASP A 7 1.87 9.03 3.91
CA ASP A 7 1.39 10.36 3.53
C ASP A 7 0.25 10.29 2.48
N ASP A 8 -0.44 9.16 2.41
CA ASP A 8 -1.61 9.00 1.56
C ASP A 8 -2.77 9.85 2.08
N HIS A 9 -3.25 10.77 1.29
CA HIS A 9 -4.35 11.67 1.61
C HIS A 9 -5.32 11.82 0.44
N LEU A 10 -6.51 12.35 0.68
CA LEU A 10 -7.59 12.41 -0.33
C LEU A 10 -7.18 13.09 -1.65
N ARG A 11 -6.21 14.00 -1.64
CA ARG A 11 -5.68 14.62 -2.86
C ARG A 11 -4.84 13.69 -3.72
N ASN A 12 -4.41 12.54 -3.19
CA ASN A 12 -3.72 11.49 -3.95
C ASN A 12 -4.69 10.52 -4.65
N HIS A 13 -5.99 10.79 -4.59
CA HIS A 13 -7.03 10.01 -5.25
C HIS A 13 -7.75 10.87 -6.27
N GLY A 14 -7.62 10.53 -7.53
CA GLY A 14 -8.26 11.21 -8.65
C GLY A 14 -9.27 10.32 -9.35
N PHE A 15 -10.21 10.96 -10.07
CA PHE A 15 -11.17 10.26 -10.90
C PHE A 15 -11.07 10.77 -12.34
N LEU A 16 -11.16 9.86 -13.29
CA LEU A 16 -11.16 10.16 -14.71
C LEU A 16 -12.56 9.92 -15.29
N LEU A 17 -13.06 10.88 -16.07
CA LEU A 17 -14.29 10.71 -16.82
C LEU A 17 -14.00 9.89 -18.08
N LEU A 18 -14.52 8.67 -18.14
CA LEU A 18 -14.35 7.75 -19.27
C LEU A 18 -15.53 7.86 -20.28
N GLY A 19 -15.85 9.07 -20.68
CA GLY A 19 -16.93 9.34 -21.64
C GLY A 19 -18.30 8.85 -21.11
N LYS A 20 -19.03 8.08 -21.93
CA LYS A 20 -20.36 7.56 -21.54
C LYS A 20 -20.31 6.47 -20.47
N ALA A 21 -19.14 5.86 -20.21
CA ALA A 21 -18.95 4.84 -19.17
C ALA A 21 -18.95 5.43 -17.75
N GLY A 22 -18.88 6.77 -17.62
CA GLY A 22 -18.91 7.47 -16.34
C GLY A 22 -17.51 7.70 -15.77
N TRP A 23 -17.43 7.79 -14.44
CA TRP A 23 -16.20 8.07 -13.71
C TRP A 23 -15.53 6.78 -13.26
N SER A 24 -14.21 6.73 -13.32
CA SER A 24 -13.38 5.65 -12.79
C SER A 24 -12.25 6.23 -11.94
N LEU A 25 -11.79 5.47 -10.96
CA LEU A 25 -10.61 5.83 -10.19
C LEU A 25 -9.40 5.94 -11.14
N SER A 26 -8.60 6.98 -10.99
CA SER A 26 -7.38 7.14 -11.76
C SER A 26 -6.35 6.06 -11.42
N PRO A 27 -5.35 5.82 -12.28
CA PRO A 27 -4.15 5.10 -11.84
C PRO A 27 -3.57 5.73 -10.57
N ALA A 28 -2.99 4.90 -9.71
CA ALA A 28 -2.36 5.37 -8.48
C ALA A 28 -1.15 6.28 -8.80
N TYR A 29 -0.98 7.34 -8.03
CA TYR A 29 0.14 8.27 -8.12
C TYR A 29 0.56 8.71 -6.73
N ASP A 30 1.75 9.32 -6.63
CA ASP A 30 2.31 9.83 -5.37
C ASP A 30 2.45 8.75 -4.28
N LEU A 31 2.78 7.53 -4.68
CA LEU A 31 3.02 6.41 -3.78
C LEU A 31 4.46 6.45 -3.26
N ASN A 32 4.68 7.19 -2.17
CA ASN A 32 6.00 7.42 -1.61
C ASN A 32 6.26 6.54 -0.39
N PRO A 33 7.11 5.50 -0.50
CA PRO A 33 7.47 4.69 0.65
C PRO A 33 8.31 5.50 1.65
N VAL A 34 7.99 5.36 2.93
CA VAL A 34 8.68 6.08 4.01
C VAL A 34 9.32 5.09 4.98
N PRO A 35 10.66 5.13 5.18
CA PRO A 35 11.33 4.31 6.18
C PRO A 35 10.79 4.53 7.59
N THR A 36 10.70 3.45 8.37
CA THR A 36 10.03 3.44 9.68
C THR A 36 10.75 4.24 10.76
N ASP A 37 12.03 4.53 10.58
CA ASP A 37 12.82 5.42 11.44
C ASP A 37 12.56 6.91 11.17
N LEU A 38 11.98 7.24 10.02
CA LEU A 38 11.58 8.62 9.71
C LEU A 38 10.14 8.90 10.16
N LYS A 39 9.25 7.94 10.01
CA LYS A 39 7.83 8.12 10.36
C LYS A 39 7.21 6.80 10.77
N ALA A 40 6.39 6.82 11.83
CA ALA A 40 5.61 5.66 12.24
C ALA A 40 4.67 5.21 11.11
N ARG A 41 4.36 3.91 11.06
CA ARG A 41 3.44 3.33 10.06
C ARG A 41 1.97 3.58 10.45
N VAL A 42 1.62 4.87 10.47
CA VAL A 42 0.25 5.36 10.66
C VAL A 42 -0.09 6.18 9.42
N LEU A 43 -1.17 5.81 8.75
CA LEU A 43 -1.61 6.47 7.51
C LEU A 43 -2.28 7.80 7.81
N THR A 44 -2.12 8.77 6.93
CA THR A 44 -2.84 10.04 6.99
C THR A 44 -4.32 9.84 6.67
N THR A 45 -4.65 8.97 5.70
CA THR A 45 -6.01 8.50 5.48
C THR A 45 -6.24 7.24 6.30
N ASN A 46 -7.21 7.24 7.19
CA ASN A 46 -7.52 6.09 8.04
C ASN A 46 -7.95 4.87 7.22
N ILE A 47 -7.64 3.68 7.74
CA ILE A 47 -8.12 2.39 7.19
C ILE A 47 -9.57 2.15 7.61
N ASP A 48 -9.87 2.42 8.88
CA ASP A 48 -11.22 2.43 9.43
C ASP A 48 -11.61 3.88 9.79
N LEU A 49 -12.79 4.11 10.34
CA LEU A 49 -13.33 5.44 10.62
C LEU A 49 -12.37 6.30 11.47
N ASP A 50 -11.76 5.71 12.49
CA ASP A 50 -10.94 6.42 13.47
C ASP A 50 -9.50 5.87 13.58
N GLU A 51 -9.10 4.91 12.74
CA GLU A 51 -7.83 4.20 12.91
C GLU A 51 -7.03 4.13 11.61
N GLY A 52 -5.82 4.69 11.64
CA GLY A 52 -4.89 4.72 10.51
C GLY A 52 -3.63 3.88 10.70
N THR A 53 -3.49 3.15 11.83
CA THR A 53 -2.34 2.28 12.03
C THR A 53 -2.26 1.20 10.95
N CYS A 54 -1.12 1.01 10.35
CA CYS A 54 -0.91 -0.05 9.36
C CYS A 54 -1.09 -1.41 10.04
N SER A 55 -2.19 -2.08 9.74
CA SER A 55 -2.56 -3.38 10.29
C SER A 55 -3.36 -4.18 9.27
N LEU A 56 -2.94 -5.43 9.01
CA LEU A 56 -3.69 -6.34 8.15
C LEU A 56 -5.04 -6.71 8.76
N ASP A 57 -5.12 -6.87 10.08
CA ASP A 57 -6.36 -7.22 10.76
C ASP A 57 -7.40 -6.08 10.59
N LEU A 58 -6.95 -4.84 10.69
CA LEU A 58 -7.80 -3.67 10.46
C LEU A 58 -8.25 -3.58 8.99
N LEU A 59 -7.35 -3.85 8.05
CA LEU A 59 -7.66 -3.86 6.62
C LEU A 59 -8.67 -4.97 6.26
N GLU A 60 -8.53 -6.16 6.84
CA GLU A 60 -9.48 -7.26 6.69
C GLU A 60 -10.86 -6.89 7.26
N ALA A 61 -10.89 -6.30 8.45
CA ALA A 61 -12.14 -5.85 9.08
C ALA A 61 -12.86 -4.78 8.26
N ALA A 62 -12.13 -3.87 7.64
CA ALA A 62 -12.68 -2.81 6.79
C ALA A 62 -13.14 -3.29 5.41
N SER A 63 -12.83 -4.52 5.00
CA SER A 63 -13.09 -5.04 3.64
C SER A 63 -14.56 -4.95 3.21
N GLY A 64 -15.49 -5.09 4.17
CA GLY A 64 -16.92 -5.00 3.93
C GLY A 64 -17.38 -3.63 3.42
N PHE A 65 -16.72 -2.54 3.81
CA PHE A 65 -17.00 -1.19 3.32
C PHE A 65 -16.71 -1.04 1.81
N PHE A 66 -15.86 -1.91 1.28
CA PHE A 66 -15.51 -1.94 -0.15
C PHE A 66 -16.30 -2.99 -0.93
N GLY A 67 -17.33 -3.61 -0.32
CA GLY A 67 -18.13 -4.65 -0.95
C GLY A 67 -17.38 -5.97 -1.19
N LEU A 68 -16.30 -6.21 -0.46
CA LEU A 68 -15.47 -7.40 -0.59
C LEU A 68 -15.79 -8.42 0.50
N THR A 69 -15.80 -9.69 0.13
CA THR A 69 -15.70 -10.78 1.10
C THR A 69 -14.27 -10.86 1.66
N LEU A 70 -14.11 -11.42 2.85
CA LEU A 70 -12.79 -11.62 3.44
C LEU A 70 -11.85 -12.42 2.51
N ALA A 71 -12.35 -13.44 1.82
CA ALA A 71 -11.56 -14.23 0.87
C ALA A 71 -11.06 -13.38 -0.31
N GLN A 72 -11.91 -12.51 -0.84
CA GLN A 72 -11.52 -11.57 -1.92
C GLN A 72 -10.49 -10.55 -1.42
N ALA A 73 -10.70 -9.98 -0.23
CA ALA A 73 -9.75 -9.05 0.37
C ALA A 73 -8.37 -9.69 0.57
N ARG A 74 -8.31 -10.91 1.11
CA ARG A 74 -7.06 -11.67 1.28
C ARG A 74 -6.36 -11.98 -0.03
N ALA A 75 -7.11 -12.34 -1.06
CA ALA A 75 -6.53 -12.57 -2.39
C ALA A 75 -5.86 -11.30 -2.94
N ILE A 76 -6.53 -10.14 -2.82
CA ILE A 76 -5.96 -8.85 -3.25
C ILE A 76 -4.73 -8.48 -2.41
N ILE A 77 -4.81 -8.63 -1.08
CA ILE A 77 -3.67 -8.37 -0.18
C ILE A 77 -2.46 -9.21 -0.58
N LYS A 78 -2.66 -10.50 -0.82
CA LYS A 78 -1.59 -11.42 -1.23
C LYS A 78 -1.01 -11.07 -2.61
N GLU A 79 -1.84 -10.69 -3.56
CA GLU A 79 -1.40 -10.23 -4.88
C GLU A 79 -0.50 -8.98 -4.76
N VAL A 80 -0.95 -7.96 -4.04
CA VAL A 80 -0.18 -6.74 -3.80
C VAL A 80 1.11 -7.04 -3.04
N ALA A 81 1.06 -7.92 -2.03
CA ALA A 81 2.25 -8.34 -1.28
C ALA A 81 3.28 -9.02 -2.20
N THR A 82 2.82 -9.92 -3.06
CA THR A 82 3.68 -10.64 -4.01
C THR A 82 4.41 -9.66 -4.94
N VAL A 83 3.70 -8.71 -5.52
CA VAL A 83 4.32 -7.67 -6.36
C VAL A 83 5.29 -6.81 -5.52
N THR A 84 4.93 -6.48 -4.29
CA THR A 84 5.79 -5.68 -3.40
C THR A 84 7.15 -6.35 -3.13
N THR A 85 7.25 -7.69 -3.16
CA THR A 85 8.54 -8.36 -2.94
C THR A 85 9.59 -8.04 -3.99
N THR A 86 9.20 -7.59 -5.18
CA THR A 86 10.12 -7.28 -6.29
C THR A 86 10.71 -5.87 -6.20
N TRP A 87 10.43 -5.12 -5.15
CA TRP A 87 10.79 -3.71 -5.03
C TRP A 87 12.28 -3.41 -5.19
N ARG A 88 13.17 -4.31 -4.67
CA ARG A 88 14.63 -4.14 -4.78
C ARG A 88 15.09 -4.25 -6.23
N ASP A 89 14.58 -5.22 -6.95
CA ASP A 89 14.93 -5.42 -8.37
C ASP A 89 14.40 -4.27 -9.23
N THR A 90 13.19 -3.80 -8.94
CA THR A 90 12.61 -2.63 -9.60
C THR A 90 13.44 -1.37 -9.33
N ALA A 91 13.82 -1.12 -8.06
CA ALA A 91 14.65 0.02 -7.70
C ALA A 91 16.01 -0.02 -8.41
N LYS A 92 16.63 -1.20 -8.45
CA LYS A 92 17.90 -1.40 -9.18
C LYS A 92 17.75 -1.18 -10.68
N ALA A 93 16.66 -1.66 -11.27
CA ALA A 93 16.40 -1.52 -12.71
C ALA A 93 16.21 -0.05 -13.14
N VAL A 94 15.68 0.81 -12.26
CA VAL A 94 15.57 2.26 -12.50
C VAL A 94 16.81 3.06 -12.07
N GLY A 95 17.89 2.38 -11.66
CA GLY A 95 19.18 3.00 -11.40
C GLY A 95 19.44 3.44 -9.96
N ALA A 96 18.63 3.03 -8.99
CA ALA A 96 18.90 3.31 -7.59
C ALA A 96 20.17 2.58 -7.11
N ARG A 97 21.00 3.27 -6.33
CA ARG A 97 22.25 2.72 -5.78
C ARG A 97 21.94 1.83 -4.58
N SER A 98 22.81 0.86 -4.32
CA SER A 98 22.64 -0.10 -3.22
C SER A 98 22.43 0.57 -1.85
N ALA A 99 23.10 1.69 -1.58
CA ALA A 99 22.93 2.44 -0.34
C ALA A 99 21.51 3.04 -0.22
N GLU A 100 20.95 3.54 -1.32
CA GLU A 100 19.60 4.09 -1.39
C GLU A 100 18.56 2.98 -1.21
N ILE A 101 18.75 1.85 -1.89
CA ILE A 101 17.89 0.67 -1.75
C ILE A 101 17.89 0.19 -0.29
N ASN A 102 19.06 0.03 0.33
CA ASN A 102 19.16 -0.42 1.72
C ASN A 102 18.54 0.59 2.70
N ARG A 103 18.64 1.88 2.42
CA ARG A 103 18.02 2.94 3.22
C ARG A 103 16.49 2.80 3.25
N MET A 104 15.89 2.31 2.17
CA MET A 104 14.44 2.14 2.04
C MET A 104 13.91 0.81 2.59
N ALA A 105 14.78 -0.11 3.01
CA ALA A 105 14.39 -1.47 3.37
C ALA A 105 13.24 -1.53 4.38
N SER A 106 13.27 -0.74 5.44
CA SER A 106 12.26 -0.76 6.50
C SER A 106 10.85 -0.30 6.03
N ALA A 107 10.76 0.40 4.91
CA ALA A 107 9.48 0.77 4.32
C ALA A 107 8.75 -0.44 3.69
N PHE A 108 9.50 -1.46 3.29
CA PHE A 108 9.00 -2.63 2.56
C PHE A 108 9.13 -3.93 3.37
N GLU A 109 10.24 -4.10 4.09
CA GLU A 109 10.61 -5.37 4.74
C GLU A 109 10.16 -5.39 6.21
N HIS A 110 8.88 -5.56 6.43
CA HIS A 110 8.24 -5.56 7.74
C HIS A 110 7.30 -6.76 7.92
N ASP A 111 6.82 -6.98 9.12
CA ASP A 111 6.04 -8.18 9.44
C ASP A 111 4.68 -8.24 8.72
N ASP A 112 4.03 -7.10 8.43
CA ASP A 112 2.80 -7.11 7.64
C ASP A 112 3.02 -7.67 6.23
N LEU A 113 4.17 -7.39 5.58
CA LEU A 113 4.46 -8.00 4.28
C LEU A 113 4.58 -9.52 4.38
N LYS A 114 5.28 -10.02 5.41
CA LYS A 114 5.42 -11.46 5.65
C LYS A 114 4.06 -12.12 5.91
N ARG A 115 3.22 -11.50 6.75
CA ARG A 115 1.86 -11.98 7.03
C ARG A 115 0.98 -11.97 5.80
N ALA A 116 1.04 -10.91 4.99
CA ALA A 116 0.28 -10.78 3.75
C ALA A 116 0.62 -11.89 2.73
N LEU A 117 1.89 -12.27 2.64
CA LEU A 117 2.33 -13.38 1.78
C LEU A 117 1.85 -14.74 2.26
N ALA A 118 1.57 -14.90 3.56
CA ALA A 118 1.10 -16.14 4.18
C ALA A 118 -0.42 -16.32 4.11
N LEU A 119 -1.19 -15.30 3.70
CA LEU A 119 -2.63 -15.39 3.46
C LEU A 119 -2.91 -16.30 2.24
#